data_9a759c00369619ee7c80c5de42364804
#
_entry.id   9a759c00369619ee7c80c5de42364804
#
_cell.length_a   1.000
_cell.length_b   1.000
_cell.length_c   1.000
_cell.angle_alpha   90.00
_cell.angle_beta   90.00
_cell.angle_gamma   90.00
#
_symmetry.space_group_name_H-M   'P 1'
#
loop_
_entity.id
_entity.type
_entity.pdbx_description
1 polymer ?
#
loop_
_entity_poly.entity_id
_entity_poly.type
_entity_poly.pdbx_seq_one_letter_code
_entity_poly.pdbx_strand_id
1 'polypeptide(L)'
;MNNYLPTDYQSFIHTSRYARWIEDEGRRESWPETVDRFISQVVTAKTDSDTKVQNELRDAILSLEVMPSMRAMMTAGPALHRDNTCAYNCSYLPVDDPKSFDEAMFILLCGTGVGFSVERQFVSKLPEVPELFESDTTIVVKDSKEGWAKALRQVIALLY
;
A
#
# COMPACT_ATOMS: atom_id res chain seq x y z
N MET A 1 19.78 -0.88 28.56
CA MET A 1 18.93 -1.06 27.35
C MET A 1 19.29 0.06 26.38
N ASN A 2 19.78 -0.26 25.21
CA ASN A 2 19.98 0.76 24.18
C ASN A 2 18.60 1.30 23.77
N ASN A 3 18.31 2.51 24.19
CA ASN A 3 17.08 3.17 23.81
C ASN A 3 17.32 3.84 22.44
N TYR A 4 17.08 3.08 21.36
CA TYR A 4 17.21 3.58 19.98
C TYR A 4 16.24 4.72 19.66
N LEU A 5 15.14 4.82 20.41
CA LEU A 5 14.13 5.87 20.24
C LEU A 5 14.28 6.86 21.40
N PRO A 6 14.86 8.04 21.18
CA PRO A 6 15.28 8.93 22.25
C PRO A 6 14.16 9.61 23.03
N THR A 7 12.92 9.60 22.51
CA THR A 7 11.77 10.24 23.16
C THR A 7 10.57 9.31 23.28
N ASP A 8 9.72 9.54 24.29
CA ASP A 8 8.46 8.82 24.49
C ASP A 8 7.53 8.98 23.26
N TYR A 9 7.56 10.15 22.63
CA TYR A 9 6.77 10.40 21.42
C TYR A 9 7.21 9.50 20.25
N GLN A 10 8.51 9.33 20.03
CA GLN A 10 9.03 8.42 19.01
C GLN A 10 8.67 6.97 19.32
N SER A 11 8.74 6.56 20.57
CA SER A 11 8.33 5.23 21.03
C SER A 11 6.83 5.01 20.80
N PHE A 12 5.99 6.00 21.09
CA PHE A 12 4.55 5.96 20.82
C PHE A 12 4.24 5.85 19.31
N ILE A 13 4.88 6.68 18.49
CA ILE A 13 4.70 6.63 17.02
C ILE A 13 5.14 5.28 16.47
N HIS A 14 6.31 4.77 16.90
CA HIS A 14 6.77 3.44 16.50
C HIS A 14 5.72 2.38 16.84
N THR A 15 5.31 2.30 18.10
CA THR A 15 4.38 1.28 18.60
C THR A 15 3.02 1.36 17.88
N SER A 16 2.52 2.58 17.64
CA SER A 16 1.18 2.78 17.07
C SER A 16 1.13 2.65 15.54
N ARG A 17 2.24 2.90 14.82
CA ARG A 17 2.25 3.02 13.36
C ARG A 17 3.13 2.00 12.63
N TYR A 18 4.25 1.58 13.22
CA TYR A 18 5.25 0.74 12.55
C TYR A 18 5.28 -0.69 13.06
N ALA A 19 5.15 -0.86 14.40
CA ALA A 19 5.29 -2.13 15.07
C ALA A 19 4.13 -3.07 14.76
N ARG A 20 4.44 -4.30 14.33
CA ARG A 20 3.45 -5.37 14.14
C ARG A 20 3.17 -6.07 15.46
N TRP A 21 2.00 -6.67 15.54
CA TRP A 21 1.63 -7.55 16.64
C TRP A 21 2.27 -8.92 16.45
N ILE A 22 2.88 -9.44 17.50
CA ILE A 22 3.46 -10.79 17.57
C ILE A 22 2.52 -11.63 18.42
N GLU A 23 1.75 -12.51 17.75
CA GLU A 23 0.69 -13.31 18.42
C GLU A 23 1.25 -14.21 19.52
N ASP A 24 2.35 -14.93 19.25
CA ASP A 24 2.95 -15.90 20.16
C ASP A 24 3.50 -15.25 21.45
N GLU A 25 3.82 -13.97 21.40
CA GLU A 25 4.38 -13.23 22.52
C GLU A 25 3.39 -12.23 23.16
N GLY A 26 2.23 -12.02 22.53
CA GLY A 26 1.19 -11.12 23.03
C GLY A 26 1.65 -9.66 23.14
N ARG A 27 2.57 -9.22 22.25
CA ARG A 27 3.14 -7.87 22.24
C ARG A 27 3.35 -7.35 20.81
N ARG A 28 3.66 -6.07 20.73
CA ARG A 28 4.14 -5.49 19.47
C ARG A 28 5.67 -5.61 19.34
N GLU A 29 6.13 -5.53 18.09
CA GLU A 29 7.56 -5.47 17.77
C GLU A 29 8.26 -4.33 18.53
N SER A 30 9.49 -4.57 18.94
CA SER A 30 10.45 -3.53 19.32
C SER A 30 11.00 -2.81 18.06
N TRP A 31 11.65 -1.66 18.25
CA TRP A 31 12.27 -0.94 17.13
C TRP A 31 13.30 -1.79 16.36
N PRO A 32 14.23 -2.51 17.01
CA PRO A 32 15.12 -3.42 16.30
C PRO A 32 14.38 -4.49 15.48
N GLU A 33 13.34 -5.11 16.02
CA GLU A 33 12.55 -6.13 15.29
C GLU A 33 11.84 -5.55 14.07
N THR A 34 11.33 -4.33 14.18
CA THR A 34 10.74 -3.63 13.03
C THR A 34 11.77 -3.36 11.94
N VAL A 35 12.99 -2.93 12.33
CA VAL A 35 14.09 -2.69 11.40
C VAL A 35 14.54 -4.01 10.76
N ASP A 36 14.72 -5.06 11.54
CA ASP A 36 15.15 -6.38 11.06
C ASP A 36 14.12 -6.97 10.08
N ARG A 37 12.83 -6.80 10.34
CA ARG A 37 11.78 -7.17 9.40
C ARG A 37 11.89 -6.37 8.10
N PHE A 38 12.12 -5.07 8.16
CA PHE A 38 12.29 -4.26 6.97
C PHE A 38 13.51 -4.69 6.15
N ILE A 39 14.66 -4.89 6.80
CA ILE A 39 15.88 -5.34 6.11
C ILE A 39 15.63 -6.70 5.43
N SER A 40 15.09 -7.69 6.15
CA SER A 40 14.86 -9.03 5.61
C SER A 40 13.80 -9.05 4.50
N GLN A 41 12.69 -8.34 4.66
CA GLN A 41 11.54 -8.44 3.75
C GLN A 41 11.59 -7.47 2.57
N VAL A 42 12.39 -6.41 2.66
CA VAL A 42 12.51 -5.41 1.60
C VAL A 42 13.92 -5.39 1.03
N VAL A 43 14.94 -5.13 1.85
CA VAL A 43 16.30 -4.98 1.35
C VAL A 43 16.83 -6.31 0.82
N THR A 44 16.87 -7.34 1.66
CA THR A 44 17.38 -8.67 1.27
C THR A 44 16.53 -9.34 0.18
N ALA A 45 15.20 -9.23 0.30
CA ALA A 45 14.28 -9.90 -0.62
C ALA A 45 14.12 -9.21 -1.98
N LYS A 46 14.48 -7.93 -2.10
CA LYS A 46 14.24 -7.12 -3.31
C LYS A 46 15.51 -6.54 -3.93
N THR A 47 16.65 -6.70 -3.31
CA THR A 47 17.93 -6.19 -3.81
C THR A 47 19.00 -7.27 -3.76
N ASP A 48 19.96 -7.19 -4.67
CA ASP A 48 21.15 -8.04 -4.67
C ASP A 48 22.27 -7.46 -3.77
N SER A 49 21.92 -6.65 -2.78
CA SER A 49 22.88 -6.05 -1.87
C SER A 49 23.61 -7.08 -1.04
N ASP A 50 24.93 -6.91 -0.87
CA ASP A 50 25.72 -7.79 -0.02
C ASP A 50 25.42 -7.59 1.47
N THR A 51 25.88 -8.52 2.30
CA THR A 51 25.65 -8.49 3.75
C THR A 51 26.22 -7.24 4.40
N LYS A 52 27.32 -6.68 3.88
CA LYS A 52 27.92 -5.47 4.41
C LYS A 52 26.98 -4.28 4.23
N VAL A 53 26.47 -4.08 3.04
CA VAL A 53 25.50 -3.02 2.72
C VAL A 53 24.22 -3.18 3.55
N GLN A 54 23.73 -4.42 3.72
CA GLN A 54 22.55 -4.70 4.56
C GLN A 54 22.79 -4.29 6.01
N ASN A 55 23.97 -4.61 6.58
CA ASN A 55 24.32 -4.23 7.95
C ASN A 55 24.50 -2.72 8.11
N GLU A 56 25.15 -2.05 7.16
CA GLU A 56 25.28 -0.59 7.16
C GLU A 56 23.91 0.10 7.12
N LEU A 57 22.99 -0.36 6.27
CA LEU A 57 21.62 0.16 6.21
C LEU A 57 20.86 -0.12 7.51
N ARG A 58 20.99 -1.31 8.06
CA ARG A 58 20.38 -1.68 9.33
C ARG A 58 20.82 -0.73 10.46
N ASP A 59 22.12 -0.50 10.58
CA ASP A 59 22.68 0.33 11.61
C ASP A 59 22.26 1.80 11.46
N ALA A 60 22.27 2.32 10.22
CA ALA A 60 21.82 3.67 9.91
C ALA A 60 20.31 3.88 10.21
N ILE A 61 19.47 2.86 9.97
CA ILE A 61 18.04 2.93 10.31
C ILE A 61 17.86 2.81 11.83
N LEU A 62 18.57 1.92 12.50
CA LEU A 62 18.49 1.75 13.95
C LEU A 62 18.86 3.03 14.70
N SER A 63 19.90 3.73 14.23
CA SER A 63 20.37 5.00 14.81
C SER A 63 19.55 6.22 14.40
N LEU A 64 18.55 6.04 13.52
CA LEU A 64 17.72 7.12 12.94
C LEU A 64 18.50 8.11 12.05
N GLU A 65 19.67 7.75 11.56
CA GLU A 65 20.40 8.54 10.57
C GLU A 65 19.67 8.54 9.21
N VAL A 66 19.02 7.41 8.89
CA VAL A 66 18.20 7.23 7.70
C VAL A 66 16.84 6.69 8.11
N MET A 67 15.79 7.24 7.56
CA MET A 67 14.43 6.76 7.78
C MET A 67 13.79 6.35 6.46
N PRO A 68 13.51 5.05 6.25
CA PRO A 68 12.74 4.59 5.11
C PRO A 68 11.31 5.12 5.12
N SER A 69 10.62 4.99 3.98
CA SER A 69 9.19 5.30 3.93
C SER A 69 8.41 4.56 5.03
N MET A 70 7.57 5.31 5.76
CA MET A 70 6.67 4.71 6.76
C MET A 70 5.86 3.57 6.17
N ARG A 71 5.33 3.75 4.96
CA ARG A 71 4.55 2.72 4.27
C ARG A 71 5.36 1.47 4.01
N ALA A 72 6.57 1.60 3.47
CA ALA A 72 7.44 0.46 3.21
C ALA A 72 7.78 -0.30 4.50
N MET A 73 8.11 0.41 5.59
CA MET A 73 8.37 -0.22 6.88
C MET A 73 7.13 -0.89 7.47
N MET A 74 5.97 -0.22 7.42
CA MET A 74 4.72 -0.73 7.97
C MET A 74 4.23 -1.97 7.20
N THR A 75 4.35 -1.99 5.87
CA THR A 75 3.83 -3.05 5.00
C THR A 75 4.84 -4.16 4.70
N ALA A 76 6.12 -3.99 5.06
CA ALA A 76 7.15 -5.00 4.88
C ALA A 76 6.70 -6.38 5.40
N GLY A 77 6.73 -7.41 4.54
CA GLY A 77 6.26 -8.76 4.83
C GLY A 77 5.11 -9.19 3.91
N PRO A 78 4.16 -10.01 4.37
CA PRO A 78 3.15 -10.64 3.50
C PRO A 78 2.34 -9.67 2.63
N ALA A 79 2.01 -8.47 3.15
CA ALA A 79 1.26 -7.48 2.39
C ALA A 79 2.06 -7.00 1.16
N LEU A 80 3.33 -6.65 1.37
CA LEU A 80 4.22 -6.18 0.32
C LEU A 80 4.58 -7.28 -0.69
N HIS A 81 4.70 -8.53 -0.22
CA HIS A 81 4.96 -9.67 -1.09
C HIS A 81 3.77 -9.98 -2.00
N ARG A 82 2.55 -9.78 -1.50
CA ARG A 82 1.32 -9.96 -2.27
C ARG A 82 1.14 -8.87 -3.33
N ASP A 83 1.41 -7.61 -2.98
CA ASP A 83 1.19 -6.48 -3.87
C ASP A 83 2.03 -5.26 -3.43
N ASN A 84 2.96 -4.85 -4.29
CA ASN A 84 3.86 -3.74 -4.00
C ASN A 84 3.15 -2.37 -3.93
N THR A 85 1.92 -2.24 -4.43
CA THR A 85 1.13 -0.99 -4.40
C THR A 85 0.98 -0.46 -2.98
N CYS A 86 0.85 -1.34 -1.98
CA CYS A 86 0.71 -0.94 -0.58
C CYS A 86 1.95 -0.21 0.01
N ALA A 87 3.11 -0.26 -0.66
CA ALA A 87 4.31 0.46 -0.23
C ALA A 87 4.31 1.95 -0.59
N TYR A 88 3.43 2.37 -1.48
CA TYR A 88 3.35 3.74 -1.94
C TYR A 88 2.33 4.54 -1.12
N ASN A 89 2.67 5.79 -0.80
CA ASN A 89 1.75 6.69 -0.10
C ASN A 89 0.70 7.27 -1.03
N CYS A 90 1.11 7.68 -2.22
CA CYS A 90 0.28 8.40 -3.19
C CYS A 90 0.53 7.90 -4.60
N SER A 91 -0.48 8.06 -5.43
CA SER A 91 -0.46 7.79 -6.86
C SER A 91 -1.28 8.84 -7.60
N TYR A 92 -1.22 8.80 -8.92
CA TYR A 92 -2.03 9.64 -9.79
C TYR A 92 -2.49 8.82 -10.98
N LEU A 93 -3.72 9.07 -11.43
CA LEU A 93 -4.21 8.56 -12.70
C LEU A 93 -5.12 9.60 -13.41
N PRO A 94 -5.09 9.71 -14.75
CA PRO A 94 -6.09 10.44 -15.50
C PRO A 94 -7.36 9.58 -15.66
N VAL A 95 -8.53 10.22 -15.71
CA VAL A 95 -9.80 9.55 -16.00
C VAL A 95 -10.04 9.63 -17.51
N ASP A 96 -9.40 8.75 -18.26
CA ASP A 96 -9.42 8.74 -19.73
C ASP A 96 -9.82 7.38 -20.34
N ASP A 97 -10.07 6.40 -19.49
CA ASP A 97 -10.56 5.06 -19.83
C ASP A 97 -11.56 4.62 -18.75
N PRO A 98 -12.64 3.91 -19.07
CA PRO A 98 -13.57 3.37 -18.08
C PRO A 98 -12.90 2.54 -16.97
N LYS A 99 -11.76 1.91 -17.23
CA LYS A 99 -10.98 1.19 -16.21
C LYS A 99 -10.42 2.09 -15.13
N SER A 100 -10.23 3.38 -15.38
CA SER A 100 -9.72 4.33 -14.39
C SER A 100 -10.53 4.30 -13.09
N PHE A 101 -11.82 3.99 -13.14
CA PHE A 101 -12.68 3.93 -11.95
C PHE A 101 -12.32 2.75 -11.03
N ASP A 102 -12.20 1.55 -11.58
CA ASP A 102 -11.87 0.37 -10.77
C ASP A 102 -10.39 0.31 -10.39
N GLU A 103 -9.51 0.86 -11.21
CA GLU A 103 -8.09 1.03 -10.88
C GLU A 103 -7.90 1.99 -9.69
N ALA A 104 -8.60 3.14 -9.69
CA ALA A 104 -8.60 4.06 -8.56
C ALA A 104 -9.11 3.37 -7.28
N MET A 105 -10.21 2.62 -7.37
CA MET A 105 -10.75 1.86 -6.24
C MET A 105 -9.75 0.83 -5.72
N PHE A 106 -9.12 0.06 -6.61
CA PHE A 106 -8.14 -0.95 -6.21
C PHE A 106 -6.94 -0.33 -5.49
N ILE A 107 -6.40 0.77 -6.01
CA ILE A 107 -5.26 1.48 -5.40
C ILE A 107 -5.65 2.02 -4.02
N LEU A 108 -6.85 2.61 -3.87
CA LEU A 108 -7.37 3.06 -2.59
C LEU A 108 -7.53 1.91 -1.58
N LEU A 109 -8.02 0.75 -2.02
CA LEU A 109 -8.14 -0.46 -1.21
C LEU A 109 -6.78 -1.05 -0.79
N CYS A 110 -5.71 -0.76 -1.54
CA CYS A 110 -4.34 -1.04 -1.12
C CYS A 110 -3.83 -0.04 -0.06
N GLY A 111 -4.60 1.00 0.26
CA GLY A 111 -4.28 2.03 1.24
C GLY A 111 -3.41 3.17 0.67
N THR A 112 -3.21 3.22 -0.63
CA THR A 112 -2.50 4.28 -1.34
C THR A 112 -3.48 5.39 -1.71
N GLY A 113 -3.14 6.65 -1.45
CA GLY A 113 -3.94 7.80 -1.89
C GLY A 113 -3.91 7.93 -3.42
N VAL A 114 -5.04 8.30 -4.02
CA VAL A 114 -5.15 8.49 -5.46
C VAL A 114 -5.54 9.92 -5.77
N GLY A 115 -4.64 10.66 -6.44
CA GLY A 115 -4.97 11.88 -7.15
C GLY A 115 -5.49 11.51 -8.54
N PHE A 116 -6.56 12.16 -8.99
CA PHE A 116 -7.10 11.91 -10.32
C PHE A 116 -7.34 13.21 -11.08
N SER A 117 -7.29 13.16 -12.40
CA SER A 117 -7.66 14.29 -13.26
C SER A 117 -8.89 13.97 -14.08
N VAL A 118 -9.83 14.89 -14.04
CA VAL A 118 -11.05 14.92 -14.88
C VAL A 118 -11.03 16.11 -15.84
N GLU A 119 -9.84 16.56 -16.21
CA GLU A 119 -9.68 17.64 -17.20
C GLU A 119 -10.20 17.19 -18.56
N ARG A 120 -10.65 18.17 -19.36
CA ARG A 120 -11.30 17.91 -20.65
C ARG A 120 -10.47 17.01 -21.58
N GLN A 121 -9.14 17.19 -21.58
CA GLN A 121 -8.22 16.39 -22.41
C GLN A 121 -8.20 14.89 -22.08
N PHE A 122 -8.60 14.52 -20.87
CA PHE A 122 -8.72 13.14 -20.43
C PHE A 122 -10.17 12.65 -20.61
N VAL A 123 -11.13 13.32 -20.00
CA VAL A 123 -12.53 12.91 -20.01
C VAL A 123 -13.11 12.83 -21.43
N SER A 124 -12.63 13.66 -22.39
CA SER A 124 -13.05 13.58 -23.80
C SER A 124 -12.66 12.28 -24.52
N LYS A 125 -11.81 11.46 -23.91
CA LYS A 125 -11.45 10.13 -24.45
C LYS A 125 -12.40 9.02 -23.97
N LEU A 126 -13.20 9.27 -22.93
CA LEU A 126 -14.20 8.32 -22.48
C LEU A 126 -15.27 8.15 -23.55
N PRO A 127 -15.82 6.92 -23.71
CA PRO A 127 -16.98 6.72 -24.58
C PRO A 127 -18.18 7.53 -24.07
N GLU A 128 -19.07 7.89 -24.98
CA GLU A 128 -20.35 8.51 -24.60
C GLU A 128 -21.18 7.51 -23.78
N VAL A 129 -21.80 8.01 -22.72
CA VAL A 129 -22.69 7.21 -21.90
C VAL A 129 -23.96 6.93 -22.72
N PRO A 130 -24.31 5.66 -22.98
CA PRO A 130 -25.53 5.32 -23.73
C PRO A 130 -26.78 5.57 -22.89
N GLU A 131 -27.94 5.44 -23.51
CA GLU A 131 -29.20 5.42 -22.76
C GLU A 131 -29.21 4.22 -21.78
N LEU A 132 -29.54 4.49 -20.53
CA LEU A 132 -29.50 3.48 -19.46
C LEU A 132 -30.88 2.81 -19.34
N PHE A 133 -30.88 1.49 -19.22
CA PHE A 133 -32.09 0.69 -19.03
C PHE A 133 -32.01 -0.12 -17.75
N GLU A 134 -33.16 -0.48 -17.18
CA GLU A 134 -33.22 -1.44 -16.09
C GLU A 134 -32.65 -2.80 -16.50
N SER A 135 -32.00 -3.47 -15.58
CA SER A 135 -31.36 -4.78 -15.81
C SER A 135 -31.60 -5.70 -14.62
N ASP A 136 -31.89 -6.96 -14.89
CA ASP A 136 -31.98 -8.03 -13.87
C ASP A 136 -30.62 -8.62 -13.51
N THR A 137 -29.53 -8.03 -14.00
CA THR A 137 -28.17 -8.51 -13.77
C THR A 137 -27.78 -8.31 -12.30
N THR A 138 -27.40 -9.40 -11.65
CA THR A 138 -26.89 -9.38 -10.27
C THR A 138 -25.38 -9.60 -10.27
N ILE A 139 -24.62 -8.70 -9.66
CA ILE A 139 -23.17 -8.82 -9.48
C ILE A 139 -22.88 -9.30 -8.07
N VAL A 140 -22.32 -10.51 -7.96
CA VAL A 140 -21.90 -11.08 -6.67
C VAL A 140 -20.46 -10.67 -6.38
N VAL A 141 -20.28 -9.92 -5.30
CA VAL A 141 -18.99 -9.39 -4.90
C VAL A 141 -18.28 -10.39 -3.98
N LYS A 142 -17.03 -10.74 -4.30
CA LYS A 142 -16.16 -11.45 -3.36
C LYS A 142 -15.62 -10.47 -2.32
N ASP A 143 -15.61 -10.88 -1.05
CA ASP A 143 -15.07 -10.06 0.04
C ASP A 143 -13.53 -10.04 0.00
N SER A 144 -13.00 -9.28 -0.94
CA SER A 144 -11.57 -9.01 -1.15
C SER A 144 -11.42 -7.72 -1.96
N LYS A 145 -10.27 -7.05 -1.84
CA LYS A 145 -9.99 -5.82 -2.60
C LYS A 145 -10.13 -6.04 -4.12
N GLU A 146 -9.66 -7.18 -4.60
CA GLU A 146 -9.78 -7.57 -6.01
C GLU A 146 -11.24 -7.84 -6.39
N GLY A 147 -12.02 -8.43 -5.48
CA GLY A 147 -13.44 -8.69 -5.69
C GLY A 147 -14.26 -7.42 -5.82
N TRP A 148 -14.02 -6.43 -4.96
CA TRP A 148 -14.68 -5.13 -5.00
C TRP A 148 -14.31 -4.34 -6.26
N ALA A 149 -13.02 -4.25 -6.61
CA ALA A 149 -12.57 -3.58 -7.83
C ALA A 149 -13.17 -4.25 -9.09
N LYS A 150 -13.17 -5.59 -9.13
CA LYS A 150 -13.79 -6.34 -10.24
C LYS A 150 -15.30 -6.09 -10.34
N ALA A 151 -15.99 -6.02 -9.22
CA ALA A 151 -17.44 -5.73 -9.22
C ALA A 151 -17.71 -4.33 -9.80
N LEU A 152 -16.94 -3.31 -9.39
CA LEU A 152 -17.03 -1.97 -9.96
C LEU A 152 -16.75 -1.98 -11.47
N ARG A 153 -15.70 -2.68 -11.92
CA ARG A 153 -15.42 -2.84 -13.36
C ARG A 153 -16.59 -3.42 -14.12
N GLN A 154 -17.27 -4.44 -13.54
CA GLN A 154 -18.46 -5.04 -14.15
C GLN A 154 -19.62 -4.06 -14.23
N VAL A 155 -19.86 -3.26 -13.17
CA VAL A 155 -20.90 -2.21 -13.20
C VAL A 155 -20.60 -1.19 -14.29
N ILE A 156 -19.37 -0.67 -14.33
CA ILE A 156 -18.95 0.30 -15.37
C ILE A 156 -19.11 -0.29 -16.77
N ALA A 157 -18.72 -1.55 -16.98
CA ALA A 157 -18.88 -2.22 -18.28
C ALA A 157 -20.33 -2.45 -18.69
N LEU A 158 -21.26 -2.50 -17.73
CA LEU A 158 -22.71 -2.57 -18.04
C LEU A 158 -23.31 -1.20 -18.33
N LEU A 159 -22.67 -0.13 -17.88
CA LEU A 159 -23.12 1.25 -18.09
C LEU A 159 -22.62 1.83 -19.43
N TYR A 160 -21.59 1.28 -20.02
CA TYR A 160 -21.01 1.66 -21.31
C TYR A 160 -21.24 0.57 -22.38
#